data_b11235891bfc2470b16e8a7acebd891b
#
_entry.id   b11235891bfc2470b16e8a7acebd891b
#
_cell.length_a   1.000
_cell.length_b   1.000
_cell.length_c   1.000
_cell.angle_alpha   90.00
_cell.angle_beta   90.00
_cell.angle_gamma   90.00
#
_symmetry.space_group_name_H-M   'P 1'
#
loop_
_entity.id
_entity.type
_entity.pdbx_description
1 polymer ?
#
loop_
_entity_poly.entity_id
_entity_poly.type
_entity_poly.pdbx_seq_one_letter_code
_entity_poly.pdbx_strand_id
1 'polypeptide(L)'
;MQIKLRNSGIAALLVALFLTACATNPSGHTIQTMEKDTADLADVTADMLGLLELTTQENLLVVFDIDNTILAMEQGLGSDQWYEWQKSLAEKDRCNPQNVGDRFAVQGALYYASAMRRTQEDGADQLKYIQDQGVPVIALTSRGLDFRLQTFRELRRNDFSFSYSAIGPAGGYDEPFMPIENGRLSLYEDGVFFTAGQHKGQMLFALLEKTTTTLPAVIVMVDDKQKNLDAVKDTFSALNVPVHAWRYTGEDGNVQAFDPEEADARWKSIEGALRQIQQELGPDNYDLSGAVLPPECDQPLSSSPVSGD
;
A
#
# COMPACT_ATOMS: atom_id res chain seq x y z
N MET A 1 -11.90 16.44 -65.10
CA MET A 1 -11.70 17.57 -64.17
C MET A 1 -12.01 17.03 -62.80
N GLN A 2 -10.96 16.54 -62.10
CA GLN A 2 -11.08 15.93 -60.76
C GLN A 2 -10.61 16.95 -59.72
N ILE A 3 -11.49 17.27 -58.79
CA ILE A 3 -11.21 18.15 -57.66
C ILE A 3 -10.75 17.31 -56.48
N LYS A 4 -9.47 17.49 -56.08
CA LYS A 4 -8.90 16.91 -54.85
C LYS A 4 -9.34 17.73 -53.64
N LEU A 5 -10.15 17.17 -52.77
CA LEU A 5 -10.42 17.72 -51.44
C LEU A 5 -9.27 17.35 -50.49
N ARG A 6 -8.60 18.38 -49.98
CA ARG A 6 -7.60 18.27 -48.90
C ARG A 6 -8.35 18.21 -47.55
N ASN A 7 -8.29 17.09 -46.87
CA ASN A 7 -8.70 17.01 -45.47
C ASN A 7 -7.65 17.67 -44.58
N SER A 8 -8.02 18.82 -44.02
CA SER A 8 -7.28 19.44 -42.91
C SER A 8 -7.86 18.90 -41.61
N GLY A 9 -7.11 18.02 -40.95
CA GLY A 9 -7.44 17.53 -39.61
C GLY A 9 -7.25 18.66 -38.58
N ILE A 10 -8.33 19.10 -37.98
CA ILE A 10 -8.30 19.98 -36.81
C ILE A 10 -8.25 19.04 -35.62
N ALA A 11 -7.10 18.94 -34.98
CA ALA A 11 -6.95 18.31 -33.67
C ALA A 11 -7.65 19.24 -32.66
N ALA A 12 -8.80 18.81 -32.18
CA ALA A 12 -9.49 19.46 -31.05
C ALA A 12 -8.76 19.13 -29.79
N LEU A 13 -7.98 20.05 -29.25
CA LEU A 13 -7.40 20.01 -27.93
C LEU A 13 -8.53 20.26 -26.93
N LEU A 14 -9.05 19.18 -26.32
CA LEU A 14 -9.97 19.25 -25.18
C LEU A 14 -9.16 19.68 -23.94
N VAL A 15 -9.08 20.99 -23.71
CA VAL A 15 -8.65 21.54 -22.44
C VAL A 15 -9.82 21.39 -21.48
N ALA A 16 -9.77 20.39 -20.61
CA ALA A 16 -10.68 20.27 -19.48
C ALA A 16 -10.39 21.45 -18.54
N LEU A 17 -11.26 22.45 -18.53
CA LEU A 17 -11.25 23.50 -17.51
C LEU A 17 -11.72 22.85 -16.20
N PHE A 18 -10.79 22.49 -15.33
CA PHE A 18 -11.08 22.27 -13.94
C PHE A 18 -11.45 23.62 -13.31
N LEU A 19 -12.73 23.80 -13.03
CA LEU A 19 -13.16 24.88 -12.15
C LEU A 19 -12.65 24.57 -10.76
N THR A 20 -11.54 25.19 -10.37
CA THR A 20 -11.09 25.22 -8.97
C THR A 20 -12.13 25.98 -8.17
N ALA A 21 -13.08 25.25 -7.58
CA ALA A 21 -13.90 25.79 -6.53
C ALA A 21 -13.00 25.96 -5.31
N CYS A 22 -12.48 27.17 -5.09
CA CYS A 22 -11.98 27.55 -3.79
C CYS A 22 -13.16 27.46 -2.83
N ALA A 23 -13.25 26.34 -2.09
CA ALA A 23 -14.16 26.23 -0.96
C ALA A 23 -13.66 27.17 0.14
N THR A 24 -14.09 28.44 0.07
CA THR A 24 -13.89 29.39 1.17
C THR A 24 -14.89 29.04 2.25
N ASN A 25 -14.41 28.49 3.34
CA ASN A 25 -15.18 28.31 4.57
C ASN A 25 -15.67 29.69 5.08
N PRO A 26 -16.87 29.78 5.68
CA PRO A 26 -17.44 31.02 6.21
C PRO A 26 -16.56 31.69 7.28
N SER A 27 -15.62 30.97 7.89
CA SER A 27 -14.70 31.44 8.94
C SER A 27 -13.35 31.95 8.41
N GLY A 28 -13.06 31.86 7.11
CA GLY A 28 -11.79 32.32 6.53
C GLY A 28 -10.54 31.54 6.94
N HIS A 29 -10.69 30.39 7.60
CA HIS A 29 -9.59 29.54 7.98
C HIS A 29 -9.16 28.65 6.77
N THR A 30 -7.89 28.75 6.42
CA THR A 30 -7.28 27.88 5.39
C THR A 30 -6.68 26.68 6.09
N ILE A 31 -7.12 25.47 5.69
CA ILE A 31 -6.48 24.22 6.13
C ILE A 31 -5.07 24.18 5.55
N GLN A 32 -4.07 23.91 6.40
CA GLN A 32 -2.66 23.84 6.01
C GLN A 32 -2.21 22.38 6.00
N THR A 33 -1.27 22.02 5.13
CA THR A 33 -0.57 20.73 5.22
C THR A 33 0.14 20.62 6.56
N MET A 34 0.01 19.45 7.21
CA MET A 34 0.61 19.12 8.50
C MET A 34 1.32 17.78 8.41
N GLU A 35 2.39 17.64 9.21
CA GLU A 35 3.10 16.37 9.39
C GLU A 35 3.42 16.17 10.85
N LYS A 36 3.09 14.99 11.38
CA LYS A 36 3.36 14.60 12.77
C LYS A 36 3.60 13.11 12.89
N ASP A 37 4.34 12.73 13.92
CA ASP A 37 4.45 11.36 14.39
C ASP A 37 3.42 11.09 15.50
N THR A 38 2.89 9.86 15.54
CA THR A 38 2.08 9.38 16.64
C THR A 38 2.25 7.88 16.85
N ALA A 39 2.15 7.42 18.09
CA ALA A 39 2.01 6.01 18.45
C ALA A 39 0.56 5.67 18.83
N ASP A 40 -0.38 6.63 18.72
CA ASP A 40 -1.77 6.47 19.12
C ASP A 40 -2.73 6.98 18.04
N LEU A 41 -3.54 6.09 17.48
CA LEU A 41 -4.54 6.43 16.46
C LEU A 41 -5.64 7.37 16.97
N ALA A 42 -5.80 7.53 18.28
CA ALA A 42 -6.68 8.53 18.86
C ALA A 42 -6.29 9.98 18.49
N ASP A 43 -4.99 10.25 18.26
CA ASP A 43 -4.51 11.55 17.78
C ASP A 43 -5.03 11.86 16.37
N VAL A 44 -5.09 10.84 15.51
CA VAL A 44 -5.65 10.95 14.15
C VAL A 44 -7.15 11.23 14.21
N THR A 45 -7.85 10.53 15.10
CA THR A 45 -9.29 10.75 15.35
C THR A 45 -9.55 12.17 15.83
N ALA A 46 -8.75 12.68 16.76
CA ALA A 46 -8.87 14.04 17.29
C ALA A 46 -8.59 15.10 16.21
N ASP A 47 -7.59 14.89 15.36
CA ASP A 47 -7.28 15.77 14.23
C ASP A 47 -8.44 15.81 13.22
N MET A 48 -8.98 14.65 12.86
CA MET A 48 -10.13 14.53 11.97
C MET A 48 -11.34 15.28 12.51
N LEU A 49 -11.63 15.17 13.82
CA LEU A 49 -12.71 15.93 14.45
C LEU A 49 -12.47 17.45 14.36
N GLY A 50 -11.23 17.91 14.58
CA GLY A 50 -10.87 19.32 14.39
C GLY A 50 -11.05 19.79 12.94
N LEU A 51 -10.78 18.94 11.96
CA LEU A 51 -11.00 19.24 10.55
C LEU A 51 -12.49 19.33 10.20
N LEU A 52 -13.36 18.56 10.83
CA LEU A 52 -14.81 18.64 10.64
C LEU A 52 -15.42 19.97 11.13
N GLU A 53 -14.72 20.74 11.97
CA GLU A 53 -15.11 22.11 12.29
C GLU A 53 -14.82 23.10 11.15
N LEU A 54 -13.94 22.72 10.22
CA LEU A 54 -13.44 23.55 9.11
C LEU A 54 -13.99 23.13 7.74
N THR A 55 -14.41 21.87 7.59
CA THR A 55 -14.96 21.33 6.34
C THR A 55 -16.09 20.33 6.64
N THR A 56 -16.74 19.83 5.59
CA THR A 56 -17.80 18.82 5.73
C THR A 56 -17.20 17.40 5.59
N GLN A 57 -17.92 16.39 6.10
CA GLN A 57 -17.45 15.01 6.09
C GLN A 57 -17.15 14.49 4.66
N GLU A 58 -17.98 14.84 3.69
CA GLU A 58 -17.82 14.43 2.29
C GLU A 58 -16.61 15.08 1.59
N ASN A 59 -16.08 16.17 2.15
CA ASN A 59 -14.91 16.88 1.65
C ASN A 59 -13.61 16.47 2.38
N LEU A 60 -13.68 15.56 3.33
CA LEU A 60 -12.56 14.97 4.06
C LEU A 60 -12.37 13.53 3.61
N LEU A 61 -11.13 13.11 3.36
CA LEU A 61 -10.77 11.71 3.09
C LEU A 61 -9.73 11.26 4.10
N VAL A 62 -10.00 10.16 4.79
CA VAL A 62 -9.01 9.51 5.67
C VAL A 62 -8.48 8.25 4.97
N VAL A 63 -7.16 8.11 4.97
CA VAL A 63 -6.46 7.03 4.26
C VAL A 63 -5.51 6.33 5.24
N PHE A 64 -5.67 5.04 5.43
CA PHE A 64 -4.76 4.23 6.25
C PHE A 64 -3.91 3.31 5.39
N ASP A 65 -2.62 3.22 5.69
CA ASP A 65 -1.84 2.05 5.30
C ASP A 65 -2.22 0.83 6.15
N ILE A 66 -1.78 -0.36 5.75
CA ILE A 66 -2.09 -1.61 6.46
C ILE A 66 -0.89 -2.09 7.27
N ASP A 67 0.23 -2.39 6.60
CA ASP A 67 1.39 -3.05 7.22
C ASP A 67 2.11 -2.13 8.20
N ASN A 68 2.28 -2.58 9.44
CA ASN A 68 2.85 -1.82 10.56
C ASN A 68 2.09 -0.52 10.91
N THR A 69 0.92 -0.29 10.29
CA THR A 69 0.06 0.87 10.56
C THR A 69 -1.19 0.44 11.33
N ILE A 70 -2.01 -0.46 10.78
CA ILE A 70 -3.18 -1.00 11.47
C ILE A 70 -3.05 -2.49 11.79
N LEU A 71 -2.29 -3.22 10.99
CA LEU A 71 -1.98 -4.65 11.19
C LEU A 71 -0.48 -4.89 11.12
N ALA A 72 0.02 -5.82 11.93
CA ALA A 72 1.38 -6.33 11.86
C ALA A 72 1.40 -7.85 11.94
N MET A 73 2.41 -8.48 11.35
CA MET A 73 2.63 -9.93 11.49
C MET A 73 2.94 -10.28 12.95
N GLU A 74 2.45 -11.44 13.41
CA GLU A 74 2.78 -11.95 14.74
C GLU A 74 4.27 -12.29 14.90
N GLN A 75 4.94 -12.64 13.81
CA GLN A 75 6.35 -13.03 13.80
C GLN A 75 7.15 -12.20 12.78
N GLY A 76 8.48 -12.18 12.93
CA GLY A 76 9.38 -11.49 12.01
C GLY A 76 9.42 -12.10 10.61
N LEU A 77 9.38 -13.44 10.48
CA LEU A 77 9.38 -14.13 9.20
C LEU A 77 8.14 -13.76 8.37
N GLY A 78 8.32 -13.25 7.16
CA GLY A 78 7.26 -12.83 6.25
C GLY A 78 6.72 -11.41 6.51
N SER A 79 7.16 -10.74 7.58
CA SER A 79 6.77 -9.37 7.88
C SER A 79 7.28 -8.37 6.83
N ASP A 80 6.84 -7.12 6.90
CA ASP A 80 7.36 -6.05 6.06
C ASP A 80 8.88 -5.83 6.26
N GLN A 81 9.37 -5.97 7.50
CA GLN A 81 10.79 -5.92 7.83
C GLN A 81 11.58 -7.04 7.15
N TRP A 82 11.04 -8.26 7.16
CA TRP A 82 11.62 -9.39 6.45
C TRP A 82 11.69 -9.14 4.95
N TYR A 83 10.64 -8.59 4.36
CA TYR A 83 10.61 -8.24 2.93
C TYR A 83 11.69 -7.23 2.57
N GLU A 84 11.85 -6.15 3.34
CA GLU A 84 12.89 -5.14 3.10
C GLU A 84 14.30 -5.72 3.33
N TRP A 85 14.48 -6.60 4.30
CA TRP A 85 15.73 -7.33 4.49
C TRP A 85 16.06 -8.20 3.28
N GLN A 86 15.14 -9.06 2.82
CA GLN A 86 15.32 -9.90 1.63
C GLN A 86 15.62 -9.08 0.38
N LYS A 87 14.96 -7.94 0.22
CA LYS A 87 15.25 -6.99 -0.85
C LYS A 87 16.70 -6.49 -0.76
N SER A 88 17.15 -6.10 0.42
CA SER A 88 18.52 -5.62 0.63
C SER A 88 19.58 -6.69 0.40
N LEU A 89 19.29 -7.96 0.70
CA LEU A 89 20.17 -9.09 0.36
C LEU A 89 20.32 -9.24 -1.14
N ALA A 90 19.21 -9.30 -1.87
CA ALA A 90 19.19 -9.46 -3.32
C ALA A 90 19.89 -8.29 -4.06
N GLU A 91 19.81 -7.07 -3.53
CA GLU A 91 20.49 -5.88 -4.07
C GLU A 91 22.00 -5.91 -3.84
N LYS A 92 22.46 -6.47 -2.72
CA LYS A 92 23.89 -6.56 -2.38
C LYS A 92 24.57 -7.77 -3.01
N ASP A 93 23.92 -8.92 -2.91
CA ASP A 93 24.39 -10.21 -3.44
C ASP A 93 23.18 -11.10 -3.68
N ARG A 94 22.77 -11.21 -4.94
CA ARG A 94 21.64 -12.06 -5.36
C ARG A 94 21.86 -13.56 -5.09
N CYS A 95 23.11 -13.97 -4.90
CA CYS A 95 23.50 -15.34 -4.59
C CYS A 95 23.74 -15.56 -3.08
N ASN A 96 23.39 -14.59 -2.24
CA ASN A 96 23.45 -14.79 -0.80
C ASN A 96 22.62 -16.01 -0.38
N PRO A 97 23.17 -16.98 0.39
CA PRO A 97 22.47 -18.21 0.77
C PRO A 97 21.22 -17.99 1.66
N GLN A 98 21.03 -16.79 2.20
CA GLN A 98 19.82 -16.40 2.94
C GLN A 98 18.76 -15.74 2.01
N ASN A 99 19.10 -15.50 0.75
CA ASN A 99 18.15 -14.99 -0.24
C ASN A 99 17.19 -16.11 -0.67
N VAL A 100 15.90 -15.87 -0.57
CA VAL A 100 14.86 -16.86 -0.91
C VAL A 100 14.50 -16.89 -2.40
N GLY A 101 15.19 -16.11 -3.25
CA GLY A 101 14.82 -15.95 -4.66
C GLY A 101 13.60 -15.06 -4.82
N ASP A 102 12.44 -15.60 -5.19
CA ASP A 102 11.21 -14.84 -5.29
C ASP A 102 10.61 -14.56 -3.90
N ARG A 103 10.99 -13.42 -3.32
CA ARG A 103 10.50 -13.00 -2.01
C ARG A 103 9.00 -12.71 -1.98
N PHE A 104 8.39 -12.33 -3.12
CA PHE A 104 6.93 -12.10 -3.18
C PHE A 104 6.17 -13.42 -3.06
N ALA A 105 6.62 -14.46 -3.79
CA ALA A 105 6.04 -15.79 -3.70
C ALA A 105 6.15 -16.35 -2.27
N VAL A 106 7.32 -16.21 -1.64
CA VAL A 106 7.54 -16.66 -0.25
C VAL A 106 6.67 -15.87 0.72
N GLN A 107 6.63 -14.54 0.60
CA GLN A 107 5.78 -13.72 1.47
C GLN A 107 4.29 -14.03 1.27
N GLY A 108 3.85 -14.31 0.05
CA GLY A 108 2.49 -14.73 -0.26
C GLY A 108 2.11 -16.03 0.46
N ALA A 109 3.00 -17.04 0.40
CA ALA A 109 2.82 -18.30 1.13
C ALA A 109 2.78 -18.10 2.65
N LEU A 110 3.67 -17.26 3.17
CA LEU A 110 3.70 -16.93 4.60
C LEU A 110 2.45 -16.17 5.04
N TYR A 111 1.96 -15.21 4.27
CA TYR A 111 0.70 -14.52 4.56
C TYR A 111 -0.49 -15.46 4.53
N TYR A 112 -0.49 -16.42 3.61
CA TYR A 112 -1.53 -17.45 3.59
C TYR A 112 -1.55 -18.28 4.88
N ALA A 113 -0.38 -18.68 5.39
CA ALA A 113 -0.23 -19.54 6.55
C ALA A 113 -0.24 -18.83 7.92
N SER A 114 -0.02 -17.50 7.93
CA SER A 114 0.18 -16.73 9.16
C SER A 114 -1.07 -16.01 9.63
N ALA A 115 -1.02 -15.50 10.87
CA ALA A 115 -1.95 -14.53 11.42
C ALA A 115 -1.28 -13.15 11.55
N MET A 116 -2.10 -12.12 11.50
CA MET A 116 -1.70 -10.75 11.86
C MET A 116 -2.41 -10.33 13.15
N ARG A 117 -1.83 -9.38 13.84
CA ARG A 117 -2.40 -8.72 15.01
C ARG A 117 -2.66 -7.24 14.73
N ARG A 118 -3.49 -6.62 15.54
CA ARG A 118 -3.61 -5.17 15.56
C ARG A 118 -2.29 -4.55 16.02
N THR A 119 -1.95 -3.40 15.46
CA THR A 119 -0.82 -2.57 15.94
C THR A 119 -1.20 -1.82 17.22
N GLN A 120 -2.48 -1.50 17.36
CA GLN A 120 -3.07 -0.87 18.54
C GLN A 120 -4.38 -1.60 18.90
N GLU A 121 -4.59 -1.88 20.18
CA GLU A 121 -5.71 -2.71 20.65
C GLU A 121 -7.07 -2.14 20.24
N ASP A 122 -7.27 -0.83 20.41
CA ASP A 122 -8.50 -0.11 20.05
C ASP A 122 -8.47 0.48 18.63
N GLY A 123 -7.47 0.15 17.81
CA GLY A 123 -7.32 0.72 16.45
C GLY A 123 -8.55 0.53 15.56
N ALA A 124 -9.22 -0.61 15.66
CA ALA A 124 -10.46 -0.86 14.93
C ALA A 124 -11.62 0.02 15.44
N ASP A 125 -11.67 0.32 16.73
CA ASP A 125 -12.67 1.21 17.32
C ASP A 125 -12.43 2.66 16.89
N GLN A 126 -11.15 3.09 16.79
CA GLN A 126 -10.78 4.42 16.27
C GLN A 126 -11.20 4.56 14.80
N LEU A 127 -10.90 3.57 13.95
CA LEU A 127 -11.35 3.55 12.56
C LEU A 127 -12.87 3.65 12.48
N LYS A 128 -13.58 2.79 13.23
CA LYS A 128 -15.04 2.78 13.24
C LYS A 128 -15.62 4.11 13.70
N TYR A 129 -15.03 4.72 14.71
CA TYR A 129 -15.48 6.02 15.18
C TYR A 129 -15.39 7.11 14.10
N ILE A 130 -14.29 7.15 13.34
CA ILE A 130 -14.11 8.04 12.18
C ILE A 130 -15.22 7.80 11.15
N GLN A 131 -15.47 6.55 10.82
CA GLN A 131 -16.50 6.13 9.87
C GLN A 131 -17.92 6.51 10.33
N ASP A 132 -18.21 6.38 11.62
CA ASP A 132 -19.50 6.74 12.23
C ASP A 132 -19.77 8.24 12.16
N GLN A 133 -18.75 9.09 11.96
CA GLN A 133 -18.91 10.52 11.66
C GLN A 133 -19.32 10.77 10.19
N GLY A 134 -19.47 9.73 9.37
CA GLY A 134 -19.81 9.84 7.95
C GLY A 134 -18.63 10.25 7.06
N VAL A 135 -17.42 10.18 7.58
CA VAL A 135 -16.19 10.50 6.82
C VAL A 135 -15.80 9.33 5.92
N PRO A 136 -15.53 9.54 4.63
CA PRO A 136 -14.93 8.54 3.77
C PRO A 136 -13.57 8.06 4.29
N VAL A 137 -13.43 6.73 4.42
CA VAL A 137 -12.19 6.09 4.88
C VAL A 137 -11.84 4.95 3.95
N ILE A 138 -10.58 4.89 3.51
CA ILE A 138 -10.06 3.80 2.69
C ILE A 138 -8.73 3.28 3.25
N ALA A 139 -8.39 2.04 2.89
CA ALA A 139 -7.04 1.53 3.04
C ALA A 139 -6.26 1.68 1.72
N LEU A 140 -4.98 2.08 1.80
CA LEU A 140 -4.06 2.24 0.68
C LEU A 140 -2.79 1.45 0.94
N THR A 141 -2.71 0.23 0.42
CA THR A 141 -1.62 -0.70 0.71
C THR A 141 -0.68 -0.92 -0.48
N SER A 142 0.60 -1.14 -0.19
CA SER A 142 1.60 -1.57 -1.18
C SER A 142 1.45 -3.04 -1.60
N ARG A 143 0.59 -3.81 -0.95
CA ARG A 143 0.30 -5.20 -1.34
C ARG A 143 -0.21 -5.27 -2.77
N GLY A 144 0.09 -6.37 -3.47
CA GLY A 144 -0.45 -6.70 -4.77
C GLY A 144 -1.70 -7.57 -4.68
N LEU A 145 -2.25 -7.92 -5.84
CA LEU A 145 -3.47 -8.74 -5.95
C LEU A 145 -3.32 -10.13 -5.29
N ASP A 146 -2.12 -10.70 -5.34
CA ASP A 146 -1.81 -12.02 -4.77
C ASP A 146 -2.02 -12.08 -3.25
N PHE A 147 -2.04 -10.92 -2.59
CA PHE A 147 -2.30 -10.81 -1.14
C PHE A 147 -3.76 -10.49 -0.79
N ARG A 148 -4.65 -10.41 -1.77
CA ARG A 148 -6.04 -9.97 -1.58
C ARG A 148 -6.79 -10.81 -0.54
N LEU A 149 -6.84 -12.12 -0.71
CA LEU A 149 -7.60 -13.02 0.16
C LEU A 149 -7.09 -12.98 1.60
N GLN A 150 -5.78 -13.02 1.78
CA GLN A 150 -5.13 -12.96 3.08
C GLN A 150 -5.38 -11.61 3.76
N THR A 151 -5.33 -10.52 2.99
CA THR A 151 -5.59 -9.17 3.50
C THR A 151 -7.01 -9.06 4.06
N PHE A 152 -8.03 -9.45 3.31
CA PHE A 152 -9.41 -9.40 3.78
C PHE A 152 -9.68 -10.38 4.93
N ARG A 153 -9.02 -11.54 4.95
CA ARG A 153 -9.09 -12.46 6.08
C ARG A 153 -8.57 -11.80 7.37
N GLU A 154 -7.40 -11.17 7.30
CA GLU A 154 -6.77 -10.57 8.49
C GLU A 154 -7.44 -9.27 8.92
N LEU A 155 -7.91 -8.44 8.00
CA LEU A 155 -8.75 -7.28 8.33
C LEU A 155 -9.97 -7.74 9.12
N ARG A 156 -10.71 -8.74 8.61
CA ARG A 156 -11.91 -9.27 9.28
C ARG A 156 -11.60 -9.89 10.65
N ARG A 157 -10.51 -10.63 10.78
CA ARG A 157 -10.10 -11.24 12.07
C ARG A 157 -9.76 -10.23 13.14
N ASN A 158 -9.35 -9.04 12.72
CA ASN A 158 -8.96 -7.93 13.56
C ASN A 158 -10.03 -6.82 13.62
N ASP A 159 -11.26 -7.10 13.16
CA ASP A 159 -12.43 -6.22 13.19
C ASP A 159 -12.28 -4.92 12.38
N PHE A 160 -11.37 -4.87 11.42
CA PHE A 160 -11.28 -3.77 10.47
C PHE A 160 -12.20 -4.00 9.27
N SER A 161 -12.95 -2.96 8.88
CA SER A 161 -13.75 -2.94 7.66
C SER A 161 -13.74 -1.54 7.05
N PHE A 162 -13.46 -1.47 5.76
CA PHE A 162 -13.47 -0.21 5.00
C PHE A 162 -14.69 -0.09 4.08
N SER A 163 -15.43 -1.18 3.88
CA SER A 163 -16.45 -1.29 2.83
C SER A 163 -17.59 -0.29 2.96
N TYR A 164 -17.99 0.07 4.18
CA TYR A 164 -19.18 0.90 4.35
C TYR A 164 -18.90 2.42 4.29
N SER A 165 -17.65 2.84 4.40
CA SER A 165 -17.20 4.23 4.26
C SER A 165 -16.32 4.46 3.02
N ALA A 166 -16.22 3.45 2.15
CA ALA A 166 -15.43 3.50 0.94
C ALA A 166 -15.92 4.58 -0.03
N ILE A 167 -15.00 5.16 -0.79
CA ILE A 167 -15.33 6.03 -1.93
C ILE A 167 -15.67 5.19 -3.17
N GLY A 168 -16.40 5.75 -4.11
CA GLY A 168 -16.72 5.11 -5.39
C GLY A 168 -17.88 4.10 -5.32
N PRO A 169 -17.92 3.10 -6.23
CA PRO A 169 -19.01 2.15 -6.26
C PRO A 169 -19.00 1.22 -5.05
N ALA A 170 -20.17 0.80 -4.60
CA ALA A 170 -20.30 -0.19 -3.52
C ALA A 170 -19.55 -1.49 -3.91
N GLY A 171 -18.72 -1.99 -3.00
CA GLY A 171 -17.88 -3.15 -3.24
C GLY A 171 -16.60 -2.88 -4.04
N GLY A 172 -16.42 -1.68 -4.60
CA GLY A 172 -15.24 -1.33 -5.41
C GLY A 172 -15.43 -1.66 -6.91
N TYR A 173 -14.38 -2.17 -7.55
CA TYR A 173 -14.39 -2.57 -8.97
C TYR A 173 -14.19 -4.08 -9.07
N ASP A 174 -15.00 -4.75 -9.88
CA ASP A 174 -14.97 -6.22 -10.06
C ASP A 174 -13.65 -6.71 -10.68
N GLU A 175 -13.03 -5.87 -11.53
CA GLU A 175 -11.85 -6.24 -12.30
C GLU A 175 -10.64 -5.38 -11.90
N PRO A 176 -9.43 -5.99 -11.85
CA PRO A 176 -8.20 -5.23 -11.74
C PRO A 176 -8.03 -4.23 -12.88
N PHE A 177 -7.42 -3.12 -12.59
CA PHE A 177 -7.16 -2.08 -13.59
C PHE A 177 -5.73 -1.54 -13.47
N MET A 178 -5.28 -0.80 -14.48
CA MET A 178 -3.96 -0.19 -14.51
C MET A 178 -4.11 1.33 -14.30
N PRO A 179 -3.94 1.84 -13.06
CA PRO A 179 -4.17 3.25 -12.75
C PRO A 179 -3.17 4.19 -13.44
N ILE A 180 -1.95 3.71 -13.66
CA ILE A 180 -0.84 4.47 -14.23
C ILE A 180 -0.38 3.76 -15.50
N GLU A 181 -0.17 4.50 -16.58
CA GLU A 181 0.34 3.96 -17.85
C GLU A 181 1.69 3.25 -17.63
N ASN A 182 1.83 2.04 -18.17
CA ASN A 182 2.98 1.16 -17.96
C ASN A 182 3.24 0.77 -16.49
N GLY A 183 2.26 0.94 -15.62
CA GLY A 183 2.30 0.51 -14.23
C GLY A 183 2.01 -0.98 -14.07
N ARG A 184 1.57 -1.35 -12.86
CA ARG A 184 1.14 -2.70 -12.50
C ARG A 184 -0.37 -2.74 -12.29
N LEU A 185 -0.96 -3.92 -12.53
CA LEU A 185 -2.36 -4.15 -12.19
C LEU A 185 -2.60 -3.91 -10.70
N SER A 186 -3.69 -3.25 -10.42
CA SER A 186 -4.13 -2.84 -9.10
C SER A 186 -5.61 -3.15 -8.95
N LEU A 187 -6.08 -3.26 -7.72
CA LEU A 187 -7.47 -3.58 -7.42
C LEU A 187 -7.97 -2.67 -6.32
N TYR A 188 -9.16 -2.11 -6.49
CA TYR A 188 -9.88 -1.41 -5.44
C TYR A 188 -11.16 -2.17 -5.13
N GLU A 189 -11.22 -2.74 -3.93
CA GLU A 189 -12.32 -3.59 -3.48
C GLU A 189 -12.62 -3.32 -2.01
N ASP A 190 -13.90 -3.22 -1.68
CA ASP A 190 -14.39 -3.02 -0.30
C ASP A 190 -13.61 -1.94 0.48
N GLY A 191 -13.24 -0.84 -0.20
CA GLY A 191 -12.51 0.27 0.39
C GLY A 191 -11.00 0.03 0.56
N VAL A 192 -10.47 -1.09 0.09
CA VAL A 192 -9.03 -1.40 0.11
C VAL A 192 -8.43 -1.24 -1.27
N PHE A 193 -7.42 -0.40 -1.42
CA PHE A 193 -6.71 -0.20 -2.67
C PHE A 193 -5.35 -0.89 -2.66
N PHE A 194 -5.24 -1.98 -3.41
CA PHE A 194 -4.02 -2.77 -3.63
C PHE A 194 -3.20 -2.14 -4.75
N THR A 195 -2.10 -1.46 -4.40
CA THR A 195 -1.31 -0.66 -5.35
C THR A 195 -0.15 -1.42 -5.97
N ALA A 196 0.11 -2.66 -5.57
CA ALA A 196 1.23 -3.49 -6.06
C ALA A 196 2.60 -2.78 -5.94
N GLY A 197 2.84 -2.06 -4.83
CA GLY A 197 4.10 -1.36 -4.54
C GLY A 197 4.37 -0.15 -5.44
N GLN A 198 3.34 0.43 -6.05
CA GLN A 198 3.45 1.64 -6.85
C GLN A 198 3.38 2.89 -5.98
N HIS A 199 3.73 4.04 -6.54
CA HIS A 199 3.85 5.32 -5.84
C HIS A 199 2.51 5.77 -5.23
N LYS A 200 2.37 5.72 -3.89
CA LYS A 200 1.09 5.90 -3.18
C LYS A 200 0.37 7.19 -3.54
N GLY A 201 1.08 8.31 -3.72
CA GLY A 201 0.45 9.57 -4.10
C GLY A 201 -0.21 9.52 -5.48
N GLN A 202 0.50 9.04 -6.49
CA GLN A 202 -0.04 8.89 -7.86
C GLN A 202 -1.19 7.90 -7.90
N MET A 203 -1.07 6.79 -7.15
CA MET A 203 -2.10 5.77 -7.06
C MET A 203 -3.37 6.32 -6.41
N LEU A 204 -3.25 7.03 -5.29
CA LEU A 204 -4.40 7.67 -4.64
C LEU A 204 -5.07 8.69 -5.56
N PHE A 205 -4.29 9.51 -6.25
CA PHE A 205 -4.83 10.46 -7.22
C PHE A 205 -5.60 9.75 -8.34
N ALA A 206 -5.03 8.72 -8.95
CA ALA A 206 -5.69 7.93 -10.00
C ALA A 206 -6.97 7.23 -9.51
N LEU A 207 -7.00 6.77 -8.25
CA LEU A 207 -8.21 6.24 -7.64
C LEU A 207 -9.29 7.32 -7.50
N LEU A 208 -8.92 8.51 -7.02
CA LEU A 208 -9.85 9.63 -6.89
C LEU A 208 -10.41 10.07 -8.25
N GLU A 209 -9.58 10.18 -9.29
CA GLU A 209 -10.05 10.47 -10.65
C GLU A 209 -11.04 9.42 -11.17
N LYS A 210 -10.86 8.15 -10.76
CA LYS A 210 -11.74 7.05 -11.18
C LYS A 210 -13.04 7.00 -10.38
N THR A 211 -13.03 7.35 -9.09
CA THR A 211 -14.14 7.11 -8.15
C THR A 211 -14.98 8.33 -7.87
N THR A 212 -14.43 9.54 -7.99
CA THR A 212 -15.07 10.79 -7.58
C THR A 212 -15.05 11.81 -8.71
N THR A 213 -15.93 12.80 -8.61
CA THR A 213 -15.96 13.94 -9.56
C THR A 213 -15.21 15.16 -9.03
N THR A 214 -14.88 15.17 -7.75
CA THR A 214 -14.20 16.28 -7.06
C THR A 214 -13.14 15.75 -6.11
N LEU A 215 -12.00 16.46 -6.02
CA LEU A 215 -10.99 16.15 -5.01
C LEU A 215 -11.49 16.55 -3.62
N PRO A 216 -11.07 15.84 -2.55
CA PRO A 216 -11.36 16.26 -1.18
C PRO A 216 -10.72 17.61 -0.86
N ALA A 217 -11.29 18.35 0.07
CA ALA A 217 -10.73 19.62 0.57
C ALA A 217 -9.48 19.38 1.43
N VAL A 218 -9.36 18.20 2.04
CA VAL A 218 -8.20 17.77 2.83
C VAL A 218 -8.12 16.24 2.86
N ILE A 219 -6.91 15.71 2.90
CA ILE A 219 -6.63 14.28 3.09
C ILE A 219 -5.91 14.12 4.44
N VAL A 220 -6.37 13.17 5.25
CA VAL A 220 -5.62 12.67 6.41
C VAL A 220 -5.01 11.34 6.00
N MET A 221 -3.68 11.23 5.98
CA MET A 221 -2.94 10.00 5.62
C MET A 221 -2.18 9.46 6.81
N VAL A 222 -2.37 8.18 7.12
CA VAL A 222 -1.67 7.47 8.20
C VAL A 222 -0.85 6.34 7.59
N ASP A 223 0.47 6.32 7.86
CA ASP A 223 1.41 5.34 7.29
C ASP A 223 2.63 5.23 8.21
N ASP A 224 3.21 4.03 8.36
CA ASP A 224 4.44 3.82 9.15
C ASP A 224 5.68 4.37 8.42
N LYS A 225 5.63 4.46 7.09
CA LYS A 225 6.77 4.87 6.26
C LYS A 225 6.68 6.32 5.81
N GLN A 226 7.62 7.13 6.27
CA GLN A 226 7.75 8.54 5.87
C GLN A 226 7.70 8.73 4.35
N LYS A 227 8.40 7.88 3.58
CA LYS A 227 8.42 7.95 2.11
C LYS A 227 7.04 7.90 1.45
N ASN A 228 6.09 7.18 2.06
CA ASN A 228 4.73 7.07 1.55
C ASN A 228 3.92 8.33 1.84
N LEU A 229 4.11 8.91 3.04
CA LEU A 229 3.53 10.21 3.42
C LEU A 229 4.04 11.32 2.51
N ASP A 230 5.35 11.36 2.24
CA ASP A 230 5.96 12.32 1.33
C ASP A 230 5.38 12.17 -0.08
N ALA A 231 5.24 10.94 -0.57
CA ALA A 231 4.66 10.66 -1.87
C ALA A 231 3.22 11.22 -2.03
N VAL A 232 2.40 11.11 -0.98
CA VAL A 232 1.04 11.66 -0.98
C VAL A 232 1.07 13.18 -0.85
N LYS A 233 1.85 13.73 0.09
CA LYS A 233 2.00 15.20 0.25
C LYS A 233 2.45 15.88 -1.04
N ASP A 234 3.49 15.35 -1.69
CA ASP A 234 4.05 15.94 -2.91
C ASP A 234 3.03 15.93 -4.05
N THR A 235 2.32 14.81 -4.24
CA THR A 235 1.30 14.69 -5.29
C THR A 235 0.15 15.67 -5.07
N PHE A 236 -0.38 15.76 -3.86
CA PHE A 236 -1.56 16.57 -3.57
C PHE A 236 -1.24 18.06 -3.33
N SER A 237 -0.01 18.38 -2.92
CA SER A 237 0.46 19.76 -2.89
C SER A 237 0.40 20.43 -4.28
N ALA A 238 0.78 19.69 -5.33
CA ALA A 238 0.69 20.18 -6.71
C ALA A 238 -0.77 20.46 -7.16
N LEU A 239 -1.74 19.86 -6.45
CA LEU A 239 -3.18 20.02 -6.70
C LEU A 239 -3.85 21.02 -5.74
N ASN A 240 -3.08 21.66 -4.85
CA ASN A 240 -3.54 22.55 -3.78
C ASN A 240 -4.51 21.84 -2.81
N VAL A 241 -4.36 20.54 -2.60
CA VAL A 241 -5.09 19.78 -1.58
C VAL A 241 -4.16 19.57 -0.39
N PRO A 242 -4.45 20.15 0.79
CA PRO A 242 -3.66 19.95 1.98
C PRO A 242 -3.73 18.49 2.45
N VAL A 243 -2.60 18.01 3.01
CA VAL A 243 -2.47 16.67 3.56
C VAL A 243 -2.04 16.76 5.03
N HIS A 244 -2.83 16.19 5.92
CA HIS A 244 -2.42 15.90 7.29
C HIS A 244 -1.78 14.52 7.31
N ALA A 245 -0.44 14.50 7.33
CA ALA A 245 0.36 13.30 7.27
C ALA A 245 0.74 12.85 8.69
N TRP A 246 0.27 11.68 9.08
CA TRP A 246 0.54 11.06 10.37
C TRP A 246 1.44 9.85 10.19
N ARG A 247 2.70 9.96 10.64
CA ARG A 247 3.58 8.81 10.71
C ARG A 247 3.25 7.99 11.95
N TYR A 248 2.77 6.76 11.74
CA TYR A 248 2.48 5.85 12.85
C TYR A 248 3.78 5.19 13.34
N THR A 249 4.10 5.36 14.61
CA THR A 249 5.35 4.91 15.23
C THR A 249 5.15 3.76 16.22
N GLY A 250 3.90 3.29 16.38
CA GLY A 250 3.57 2.23 17.36
C GLY A 250 4.31 0.92 17.12
N GLU A 251 4.71 0.63 15.86
CA GLU A 251 5.47 -0.57 15.51
C GLU A 251 6.99 -0.34 15.37
N ASP A 252 7.51 0.88 15.54
CA ASP A 252 8.94 1.17 15.38
C ASP A 252 9.84 0.25 16.24
N GLY A 253 9.41 -0.04 17.47
CA GLY A 253 10.14 -0.93 18.35
C GLY A 253 10.22 -2.37 17.82
N ASN A 254 9.14 -2.90 17.26
CA ASN A 254 9.09 -4.23 16.66
C ASN A 254 9.86 -4.28 15.34
N VAL A 255 9.81 -3.21 14.55
CA VAL A 255 10.62 -3.07 13.32
C VAL A 255 12.11 -3.10 13.65
N GLN A 256 12.54 -2.37 14.67
CA GLN A 256 13.94 -2.34 15.12
C GLN A 256 14.39 -3.66 15.75
N ALA A 257 13.49 -4.40 16.38
CA ALA A 257 13.77 -5.70 17.00
C ALA A 257 13.80 -6.87 16.01
N PHE A 258 13.59 -6.62 14.71
CA PHE A 258 13.63 -7.68 13.69
C PHE A 258 14.98 -8.39 13.68
N ASP A 259 14.95 -9.71 13.86
CA ASP A 259 16.14 -10.57 13.83
C ASP A 259 16.17 -11.38 12.51
N PRO A 260 17.07 -11.02 11.59
CA PRO A 260 17.20 -11.70 10.30
C PRO A 260 17.68 -13.15 10.44
N GLU A 261 18.52 -13.48 11.43
CA GLU A 261 19.03 -14.83 11.64
C GLU A 261 17.91 -15.76 12.17
N GLU A 262 17.07 -15.25 13.08
CA GLU A 262 15.89 -15.99 13.53
C GLU A 262 14.91 -16.22 12.37
N ALA A 263 14.66 -15.21 11.55
CA ALA A 263 13.77 -15.30 10.40
C ALA A 263 14.28 -16.32 9.36
N ASP A 264 15.58 -16.33 9.06
CA ASP A 264 16.21 -17.31 8.16
C ASP A 264 16.12 -18.74 8.70
N ALA A 265 16.43 -18.92 9.99
CA ALA A 265 16.33 -20.23 10.64
C ALA A 265 14.88 -20.78 10.63
N ARG A 266 13.90 -19.91 10.90
CA ARG A 266 12.48 -20.28 10.81
C ARG A 266 12.06 -20.65 9.39
N TRP A 267 12.49 -19.85 8.37
CA TRP A 267 12.20 -20.17 6.97
C TRP A 267 12.73 -21.56 6.60
N LYS A 268 14.00 -21.83 6.86
CA LYS A 268 14.63 -23.13 6.60
C LYS A 268 13.90 -24.30 7.27
N SER A 269 13.27 -24.07 8.43
CA SER A 269 12.53 -25.10 9.14
C SER A 269 11.16 -25.43 8.54
N ILE A 270 10.50 -24.50 7.85
CA ILE A 270 9.13 -24.65 7.35
C ILE A 270 9.01 -24.74 5.83
N GLU A 271 10.05 -24.33 5.09
CA GLU A 271 10.03 -24.28 3.61
C GLU A 271 9.58 -25.61 3.00
N GLY A 272 10.19 -26.73 3.45
CA GLY A 272 9.86 -28.06 2.94
C GLY A 272 8.38 -28.43 3.16
N ALA A 273 7.83 -28.09 4.31
CA ALA A 273 6.41 -28.34 4.60
C ALA A 273 5.48 -27.49 3.73
N LEU A 274 5.80 -26.21 3.52
CA LEU A 274 5.01 -25.33 2.65
C LEU A 274 5.02 -25.83 1.19
N ARG A 275 6.19 -26.27 0.68
CA ARG A 275 6.31 -26.87 -0.65
C ARG A 275 5.50 -28.16 -0.78
N GLN A 276 5.54 -29.02 0.25
CA GLN A 276 4.74 -30.25 0.27
C GLN A 276 3.24 -29.94 0.25
N ILE A 277 2.77 -29.00 1.06
CA ILE A 277 1.37 -28.55 1.07
C ILE A 277 0.95 -28.07 -0.33
N GLN A 278 1.78 -27.27 -0.99
CA GLN A 278 1.52 -26.80 -2.35
C GLN A 278 1.40 -27.97 -3.34
N GLN A 279 2.30 -28.93 -3.28
CA GLN A 279 2.30 -30.10 -4.17
C GLN A 279 1.07 -30.99 -3.97
N GLU A 280 0.71 -31.27 -2.72
CA GLU A 280 -0.37 -32.20 -2.39
C GLU A 280 -1.76 -31.60 -2.56
N LEU A 281 -1.93 -30.33 -2.22
CA LEU A 281 -3.22 -29.66 -2.26
C LEU A 281 -3.40 -28.77 -3.50
N GLY A 282 -2.33 -28.51 -4.28
CA GLY A 282 -2.35 -27.65 -5.46
C GLY A 282 -2.95 -26.29 -5.18
N PRO A 283 -2.57 -25.58 -4.10
CA PRO A 283 -3.21 -24.32 -3.76
C PRO A 283 -2.92 -23.25 -4.81
N ASP A 284 -3.97 -22.64 -5.32
CA ASP A 284 -3.87 -21.47 -6.19
C ASP A 284 -3.52 -20.19 -5.40
N ASN A 285 -3.39 -20.30 -4.06
CA ASN A 285 -3.21 -19.16 -3.18
C ASN A 285 -1.76 -18.68 -3.03
N TYR A 286 -0.80 -19.52 -3.38
CA TYR A 286 0.63 -19.18 -3.45
C TYR A 286 1.39 -20.15 -4.36
N ASP A 287 2.51 -19.67 -4.91
CA ASP A 287 3.41 -20.47 -5.74
C ASP A 287 4.87 -20.26 -5.31
N LEU A 288 5.52 -21.33 -4.83
CA LEU A 288 6.91 -21.32 -4.39
C LEU A 288 7.90 -21.77 -5.48
N SER A 289 7.47 -21.94 -6.73
CA SER A 289 8.34 -22.38 -7.83
C SER A 289 9.52 -21.42 -8.09
N GLY A 290 9.30 -20.11 -7.92
CA GLY A 290 10.34 -19.07 -8.04
C GLY A 290 11.18 -18.85 -6.77
N ALA A 291 10.83 -19.51 -5.65
CA ALA A 291 11.54 -19.36 -4.37
C ALA A 291 12.81 -20.21 -4.32
N VAL A 292 13.69 -20.01 -5.29
CA VAL A 292 15.00 -20.67 -5.42
C VAL A 292 16.01 -19.65 -5.90
N LEU A 293 17.28 -19.81 -5.51
CA LEU A 293 18.33 -18.96 -6.03
C LEU A 293 18.47 -19.13 -7.56
N PRO A 294 18.88 -18.08 -8.28
CA PRO A 294 19.11 -18.16 -9.71
C PRO A 294 20.15 -19.25 -10.06
N PRO A 295 20.01 -19.98 -11.21
CA PRO A 295 20.91 -21.09 -11.57
C PRO A 295 22.40 -20.71 -11.65
N GLU A 296 22.71 -19.45 -11.93
CA GLU A 296 24.10 -18.95 -11.92
C GLU A 296 24.74 -18.95 -10.53
N CYS A 297 23.96 -19.04 -9.46
CA CYS A 297 24.47 -19.12 -8.09
C CYS A 297 25.01 -20.52 -7.74
N ASP A 298 24.65 -21.55 -8.50
CA ASP A 298 25.13 -22.92 -8.34
C ASP A 298 26.51 -23.16 -8.99
N GLN A 299 27.03 -22.18 -9.74
CA GLN A 299 28.33 -22.31 -10.36
C GLN A 299 29.45 -22.03 -9.34
N PRO A 300 30.43 -22.92 -9.16
CA PRO A 300 31.58 -22.62 -8.35
C PRO A 300 32.28 -21.38 -8.93
N LEU A 301 32.60 -20.43 -8.04
CA LEU A 301 33.38 -19.25 -8.39
C LEU A 301 34.55 -19.70 -9.24
N SER A 302 34.53 -19.39 -10.54
CA SER A 302 35.65 -19.68 -11.44
C SER A 302 36.86 -18.97 -10.84
N SER A 303 37.81 -19.75 -10.29
CA SER A 303 39.10 -19.22 -9.87
C SER A 303 39.70 -18.56 -11.10
N SER A 304 39.67 -17.24 -11.14
CA SER A 304 40.45 -16.48 -12.13
C SER A 304 41.88 -16.96 -12.02
N PRO A 305 42.53 -17.37 -13.13
CA PRO A 305 43.94 -17.73 -13.07
C PRO A 305 44.70 -16.48 -12.61
N VAL A 306 45.38 -16.61 -11.49
CA VAL A 306 46.40 -15.63 -11.09
C VAL A 306 47.42 -15.62 -12.24
N SER A 307 47.37 -14.57 -13.07
CA SER A 307 48.43 -14.27 -14.02
C SER A 307 49.68 -13.95 -13.19
N GLY A 308 50.51 -14.98 -12.98
CA GLY A 308 51.89 -14.73 -12.61
C GLY A 308 52.62 -14.24 -13.86
N ASP A 309 53.17 -13.07 -13.73
CA ASP A 309 54.43 -12.61 -14.33
C ASP A 309 54.99 -11.47 -13.49
#